data_54218afd19a67eb714e278e4d28ac1af
#
_entry.id   54218afd19a67eb714e278e4d28ac1af
#
_cell.length_a   1.000
_cell.length_b   1.000
_cell.length_c   1.000
_cell.angle_alpha   90.00
_cell.angle_beta   90.00
_cell.angle_gamma   90.00
#
_symmetry.space_group_name_H-M   'P 1'
#
loop_
_entity.id
_entity.type
_entity.pdbx_description
1 polymer ?
#
loop_
_entity_poly.entity_id
_entity_poly.type
_entity_poly.pdbx_seq_one_letter_code
_entity_poly.pdbx_strand_id
1 'polypeptide(L)'
;ASADEGDAIAVRGSRSNATDYYVDGIRVQGNLIPESEIEQLQVITGGIEAQYGDVTGGIISITTKGPSNQFSGGVEVETSQFTDAFDQRLVGFNLSGPILKKRNEDGTKGESILGFRLAGRLTDQLDDDPPATPIFRVKDEVLAELQANPVIQVGGNSLVAADFLTNEDVDILDFQPNEQYTRYDLTGKLDARLSDAIDITITAQAYDQANQFTPGEGSQTGTNWRLLNLQNNPTSNEQNYRGNFRFRHRLGGAVSGEDGGGSLIQNASYTLQFGYEKNLQDLEDPRHGDNLFNYGYIGQFEQEWRPTWDIQPDDSLGVVAIHTDYLQV
;
A
#
# COMPACT_ATOMS: atom_id res chain seq x y z
N ALA A 1 -11.87 10.41 -0.28
CA ALA A 1 -11.02 9.48 -1.04
C ALA A 1 -9.59 9.81 -0.64
N SER A 2 -9.02 9.03 0.23
CA SER A 2 -7.62 9.17 0.60
C SER A 2 -6.80 8.70 -0.59
N ALA A 3 -5.80 9.48 -0.99
CA ALA A 3 -4.82 9.07 -1.98
C ALA A 3 -3.90 7.93 -1.46
N ASP A 4 -4.15 7.48 -0.24
CA ASP A 4 -3.32 6.50 0.47
C ASP A 4 -3.63 5.05 0.11
N GLU A 5 -4.80 4.76 -0.48
CA GLU A 5 -5.18 3.38 -0.84
C GLU A 5 -4.68 2.91 -2.21
N GLY A 6 -3.80 3.66 -2.86
CA GLY A 6 -3.22 3.23 -4.15
C GLY A 6 -4.24 3.13 -5.30
N ASP A 7 -5.42 3.64 -5.13
CA ASP A 7 -6.42 3.73 -6.20
C ASP A 7 -5.90 4.66 -7.28
N ALA A 8 -5.53 4.08 -8.40
CA ALA A 8 -5.01 4.81 -9.53
C ALA A 8 -6.05 5.85 -9.97
N ILE A 9 -5.65 7.11 -9.98
CA ILE A 9 -6.54 8.23 -10.33
C ILE A 9 -7.01 8.06 -11.76
N ALA A 10 -8.32 7.92 -11.96
CA ALA A 10 -8.91 7.88 -13.28
C ALA A 10 -8.93 9.30 -13.89
N VAL A 11 -8.23 9.50 -14.98
CA VAL A 11 -8.15 10.76 -15.69
C VAL A 11 -9.14 10.76 -16.87
N ARG A 12 -10.01 11.77 -16.94
CA ARG A 12 -11.03 11.95 -18.01
C ARG A 12 -11.96 10.74 -18.20
N GLY A 13 -12.30 10.02 -17.13
CA GLY A 13 -13.18 8.86 -17.22
C GLY A 13 -12.52 7.62 -17.82
N SER A 14 -11.18 7.59 -17.89
CA SER A 14 -10.44 6.37 -18.20
C SER A 14 -10.58 5.35 -17.07
N ARG A 15 -10.16 4.12 -17.33
CA ARG A 15 -10.06 3.12 -16.27
C ARG A 15 -8.95 3.54 -15.29
N SER A 16 -9.07 3.17 -14.03
CA SER A 16 -8.10 3.48 -12.98
C SER A 16 -6.67 3.04 -13.34
N ASN A 17 -6.52 1.90 -14.02
CA ASN A 17 -5.23 1.37 -14.45
C ASN A 17 -4.68 1.96 -15.76
N ALA A 18 -5.34 2.97 -16.34
CA ALA A 18 -4.91 3.61 -17.60
C ALA A 18 -4.08 4.89 -17.38
N THR A 19 -3.90 5.30 -16.13
CA THR A 19 -3.09 6.46 -15.74
C THR A 19 -1.69 6.00 -15.34
N ASP A 20 -0.67 6.56 -15.98
CA ASP A 20 0.73 6.26 -15.67
C ASP A 20 1.34 7.33 -14.77
N TYR A 21 2.18 6.89 -13.85
CA TYR A 21 2.91 7.75 -12.93
C TYR A 21 4.38 7.82 -13.31
N TYR A 22 4.92 9.02 -13.29
CA TYR A 22 6.33 9.29 -13.54
C TYR A 22 6.92 10.09 -12.39
N VAL A 23 8.01 9.61 -11.82
CA VAL A 23 8.75 10.29 -10.77
C VAL A 23 10.14 10.63 -11.30
N ASP A 24 10.49 11.92 -11.32
CA ASP A 24 11.73 12.44 -11.89
C ASP A 24 12.00 11.93 -13.33
N GLY A 25 10.93 11.70 -14.10
CA GLY A 25 10.98 11.24 -15.49
C GLY A 25 11.07 9.73 -15.69
N ILE A 26 10.99 8.92 -14.64
CA ILE A 26 10.91 7.46 -14.70
C ILE A 26 9.49 7.02 -14.40
N ARG A 27 8.93 6.12 -15.23
CA ARG A 27 7.67 5.45 -14.97
C ARG A 27 7.81 4.57 -13.73
N VAL A 28 6.88 4.69 -12.81
CA VAL A 28 6.85 3.96 -11.54
C VAL A 28 5.55 3.19 -11.38
N GLN A 29 5.60 2.12 -10.60
CA GLN A 29 4.44 1.38 -10.11
C GLN A 29 4.37 1.49 -8.59
N GLY A 30 3.18 1.21 -8.03
CA GLY A 30 2.95 1.28 -6.58
C GLY A 30 2.78 2.70 -6.05
N ASN A 31 2.92 2.84 -4.74
CA ASN A 31 2.63 4.08 -4.04
C ASN A 31 3.53 5.25 -4.45
N LEU A 32 2.95 6.42 -4.38
CA LEU A 32 3.64 7.66 -4.65
C LEU A 32 4.58 8.02 -3.49
N ILE A 33 5.44 8.97 -3.74
CA ILE A 33 6.33 9.56 -2.71
C ILE A 33 5.52 10.41 -1.74
N PRO A 34 6.02 10.62 -0.50
CA PRO A 34 5.40 11.53 0.46
C PRO A 34 5.16 12.93 -0.13
N GLU A 35 4.01 13.51 0.14
CA GLU A 35 3.63 14.84 -0.38
C GLU A 35 4.65 15.92 -0.02
N SER A 36 5.23 15.82 1.18
CA SER A 36 6.29 16.74 1.64
C SER A 36 7.51 16.76 0.73
N GLU A 37 7.76 15.72 -0.06
CA GLU A 37 8.89 15.59 -0.97
C GLU A 37 8.56 15.97 -2.42
N ILE A 38 7.31 16.33 -2.71
CA ILE A 38 6.88 16.79 -4.02
C ILE A 38 7.24 18.27 -4.19
N GLU A 39 8.00 18.60 -5.23
CA GLU A 39 8.25 19.97 -5.67
C GLU A 39 7.17 20.43 -6.67
N GLN A 40 6.86 19.54 -7.63
CA GLN A 40 5.87 19.82 -8.66
C GLN A 40 5.12 18.53 -9.02
N LEU A 41 3.79 18.65 -9.12
CA LEU A 41 2.92 17.63 -9.66
C LEU A 41 2.24 18.19 -10.91
N GLN A 42 2.32 17.46 -12.02
CA GLN A 42 1.72 17.82 -13.29
C GLN A 42 0.84 16.68 -13.80
N VAL A 43 -0.41 16.98 -14.10
CA VAL A 43 -1.35 16.05 -14.73
C VAL A 43 -1.44 16.36 -16.23
N ILE A 44 -1.00 15.43 -17.07
CA ILE A 44 -0.99 15.56 -18.53
C ILE A 44 -2.14 14.72 -19.07
N THR A 45 -3.17 15.40 -19.61
CA THR A 45 -4.40 14.75 -20.07
C THR A 45 -4.58 14.79 -21.59
N GLY A 46 -3.63 15.36 -22.32
CA GLY A 46 -3.64 15.46 -23.78
C GLY A 46 -2.36 16.09 -24.30
N GLY A 47 -2.05 15.88 -25.58
CA GLY A 47 -0.78 16.31 -26.15
C GLY A 47 0.41 15.56 -25.56
N ILE A 48 0.20 14.27 -25.24
CA ILE A 48 1.20 13.42 -24.59
C ILE A 48 2.41 13.30 -25.53
N GLU A 49 3.58 13.68 -25.01
CA GLU A 49 4.83 13.60 -25.77
C GLU A 49 5.26 12.14 -25.97
N ALA A 50 5.92 11.85 -27.09
CA ALA A 50 6.33 10.49 -27.46
C ALA A 50 7.25 9.79 -26.43
N GLN A 51 7.90 10.56 -25.57
CA GLN A 51 8.75 10.02 -24.50
C GLN A 51 7.98 9.19 -23.46
N TYR A 52 6.68 9.40 -23.32
CA TYR A 52 5.86 8.72 -22.33
C TYR A 52 5.32 7.35 -22.80
N GLY A 53 5.53 7.01 -24.06
CA GLY A 53 5.20 5.67 -24.59
C GLY A 53 3.72 5.35 -24.62
N ASP A 54 3.34 4.15 -24.18
CA ASP A 54 2.02 3.54 -24.32
C ASP A 54 1.04 3.99 -23.23
N VAL A 55 0.53 5.21 -23.34
CA VAL A 55 -0.42 5.81 -22.39
C VAL A 55 -1.78 5.99 -23.02
N THR A 56 -2.83 5.46 -22.42
CA THR A 56 -4.21 5.53 -22.92
C THR A 56 -5.13 6.45 -22.09
N GLY A 57 -4.80 6.72 -20.85
CA GLY A 57 -5.59 7.59 -19.96
C GLY A 57 -4.97 8.96 -19.77
N GLY A 58 -4.00 9.07 -18.89
CA GLY A 58 -3.29 10.31 -18.58
C GLY A 58 -1.96 10.01 -17.90
N ILE A 59 -1.19 11.06 -17.66
CA ILE A 59 0.10 10.96 -16.98
C ILE A 59 0.06 11.86 -15.76
N ILE A 60 0.51 11.33 -14.64
CA ILE A 60 0.85 12.10 -13.45
C ILE A 60 2.36 12.14 -13.35
N SER A 61 2.94 13.31 -13.61
CA SER A 61 4.37 13.53 -13.55
C SER A 61 4.72 14.29 -12.27
N ILE A 62 5.58 13.69 -11.47
CA ILE A 62 6.02 14.20 -10.19
C ILE A 62 7.50 14.53 -10.28
N THR A 63 7.85 15.75 -9.89
CA THR A 63 9.22 16.17 -9.69
C THR A 63 9.49 16.25 -8.20
N THR A 64 10.51 15.56 -7.73
CA THR A 64 10.91 15.57 -6.32
C THR A 64 11.74 16.80 -6.00
N LYS A 65 11.63 17.29 -4.76
CA LYS A 65 12.44 18.41 -4.26
C LYS A 65 13.93 18.10 -4.41
N GLY A 66 14.69 19.09 -4.87
CA GLY A 66 16.12 19.02 -5.02
C GLY A 66 16.89 19.48 -3.79
N PRO A 67 18.23 19.30 -3.77
CA PRO A 67 19.11 19.84 -2.75
C PRO A 67 19.08 21.37 -2.72
N SER A 68 19.12 21.91 -1.52
CA SER A 68 19.20 23.37 -1.29
C SER A 68 20.65 23.88 -1.37
N ASN A 69 20.81 25.13 -1.80
CA ASN A 69 22.10 25.83 -1.75
C ASN A 69 22.55 26.25 -0.34
N GLN A 70 21.66 26.13 0.63
CA GLN A 70 21.92 26.39 2.06
C GLN A 70 21.42 25.18 2.86
N PHE A 71 22.02 24.97 4.03
CA PHE A 71 21.49 23.94 4.93
C PHE A 71 20.10 24.33 5.39
N SER A 72 19.16 23.45 5.20
CA SER A 72 17.78 23.57 5.64
C SER A 72 17.30 22.21 6.13
N GLY A 73 16.41 22.23 7.09
CA GLY A 73 15.80 21.01 7.62
C GLY A 73 14.53 21.34 8.38
N GLY A 74 13.71 20.34 8.56
CA GLY A 74 12.45 20.41 9.27
C GLY A 74 12.10 19.09 9.93
N VAL A 75 11.27 19.17 10.94
CA VAL A 75 10.62 18.04 11.60
C VAL A 75 9.14 18.34 11.63
N GLU A 76 8.35 17.36 11.32
CA GLU A 76 6.89 17.37 11.33
C GLU A 76 6.42 16.32 12.32
N VAL A 77 5.46 16.66 13.15
CA VAL A 77 4.83 15.71 14.07
C VAL A 77 3.33 15.99 14.08
N GLU A 78 2.57 14.99 13.74
CA GLU A 78 1.11 15.05 13.80
C GLU A 78 0.60 13.90 14.66
N THR A 79 -0.50 14.12 15.37
CA THR A 79 -1.18 13.08 16.13
C THR A 79 -2.66 13.43 16.28
N SER A 80 -3.50 12.42 16.16
CA SER A 80 -4.94 12.51 16.44
C SER A 80 -5.32 11.96 17.81
N GLN A 81 -4.38 11.46 18.60
CA GLN A 81 -4.59 10.77 19.88
C GLN A 81 -5.55 11.48 20.86
N PHE A 82 -5.67 12.81 20.75
CA PHE A 82 -6.53 13.62 21.62
C PHE A 82 -7.88 13.97 20.98
N THR A 83 -8.08 13.65 19.72
CA THR A 83 -9.24 14.07 18.92
C THR A 83 -10.14 12.92 18.52
N ASP A 84 -9.58 11.71 18.38
CA ASP A 84 -10.31 10.51 17.97
C ASP A 84 -9.71 9.24 18.60
N ALA A 85 -10.34 8.10 18.31
CA ALA A 85 -9.93 6.79 18.80
C ALA A 85 -8.94 6.07 17.88
N PHE A 86 -8.65 6.61 16.68
CA PHE A 86 -7.87 5.96 15.65
C PHE A 86 -6.36 6.12 15.83
N ASP A 87 -5.95 7.07 16.68
CA ASP A 87 -4.58 7.32 17.13
C ASP A 87 -3.58 7.41 15.97
N GLN A 88 -3.90 8.25 14.99
CA GLN A 88 -2.96 8.54 13.91
C GLN A 88 -1.74 9.27 14.44
N ARG A 89 -0.57 8.80 14.07
CA ARG A 89 0.73 9.39 14.39
C ARG A 89 1.56 9.52 13.14
N LEU A 90 2.10 10.70 12.92
CA LEU A 90 3.02 10.97 11.83
C LEU A 90 4.24 11.68 12.39
N VAL A 91 5.41 11.16 12.06
CA VAL A 91 6.69 11.81 12.34
C VAL A 91 7.47 11.89 11.05
N GLY A 92 7.75 13.10 10.61
CA GLY A 92 8.53 13.39 9.42
C GLY A 92 9.78 14.19 9.73
N PHE A 93 10.83 13.98 8.93
CA PHE A 93 12.01 14.85 8.94
C PHE A 93 12.50 15.07 7.53
N ASN A 94 13.12 16.21 7.30
CA ASN A 94 13.89 16.47 6.09
C ASN A 94 15.16 17.26 6.40
N LEU A 95 16.19 17.00 5.62
CA LEU A 95 17.48 17.68 5.71
C LEU A 95 18.03 17.87 4.30
N SER A 96 18.44 19.07 3.97
CA SER A 96 18.98 19.41 2.66
C SER A 96 20.11 20.41 2.78
N GLY A 97 21.08 20.34 1.86
CA GLY A 97 22.14 21.29 1.86
C GLY A 97 23.28 20.96 0.91
N PRO A 98 24.26 21.86 0.79
CA PRO A 98 25.44 21.66 -0.02
C PRO A 98 26.48 20.81 0.72
N ILE A 99 27.02 19.79 0.03
CA ILE A 99 28.21 19.05 0.46
C ILE A 99 29.45 19.79 0.01
N LEU A 100 29.49 20.23 -1.27
CA LEU A 100 30.57 20.99 -1.86
C LEU A 100 30.03 22.22 -2.54
N LYS A 101 30.69 23.38 -2.31
CA LYS A 101 30.39 24.67 -2.98
C LYS A 101 31.53 25.10 -3.85
N LYS A 102 31.21 25.72 -4.98
CA LYS A 102 32.18 26.45 -5.82
C LYS A 102 32.80 27.56 -4.97
N ARG A 103 34.09 27.78 -5.12
CA ARG A 103 34.76 28.93 -4.55
C ARG A 103 34.93 30.00 -5.64
N ASN A 104 34.37 31.17 -5.41
CA ASN A 104 34.50 32.29 -6.31
C ASN A 104 35.91 32.88 -6.24
N GLU A 105 36.30 33.68 -7.22
CA GLU A 105 37.61 34.32 -7.28
C GLU A 105 37.86 35.27 -6.10
N ASP A 106 36.82 35.89 -5.57
CA ASP A 106 36.83 36.72 -4.39
C ASP A 106 36.93 35.97 -3.06
N GLY A 107 37.01 34.64 -3.10
CA GLY A 107 37.08 33.75 -1.94
C GLY A 107 35.73 33.43 -1.30
N THR A 108 34.62 33.99 -1.78
CA THR A 108 33.26 33.68 -1.28
C THR A 108 32.78 32.29 -1.74
N LYS A 109 31.85 31.72 -0.98
CA LYS A 109 31.19 30.45 -1.37
C LYS A 109 30.09 30.74 -2.40
N GLY A 110 30.24 30.18 -3.59
CA GLY A 110 29.28 30.25 -4.66
C GLY A 110 28.19 29.17 -4.59
N GLU A 111 27.70 28.76 -5.76
CA GLU A 111 26.68 27.74 -5.90
C GLU A 111 27.15 26.35 -5.43
N SER A 112 26.21 25.48 -5.10
CA SER A 112 26.46 24.10 -4.74
C SER A 112 26.93 23.31 -5.98
N ILE A 113 28.12 22.70 -5.90
CA ILE A 113 28.61 21.73 -6.86
C ILE A 113 28.03 20.35 -6.57
N LEU A 114 27.96 19.98 -5.29
CA LEU A 114 27.38 18.74 -4.83
C LEU A 114 26.45 19.07 -3.66
N GLY A 115 25.20 18.76 -3.81
CA GLY A 115 24.17 18.89 -2.80
C GLY A 115 23.48 17.59 -2.47
N PHE A 116 22.87 17.53 -1.32
CA PHE A 116 22.08 16.41 -0.87
C PHE A 116 20.72 16.84 -0.35
N ARG A 117 19.78 15.94 -0.43
CA ARG A 117 18.50 15.95 0.29
C ARG A 117 18.23 14.57 0.87
N LEU A 118 17.83 14.53 2.13
CA LEU A 118 17.40 13.33 2.85
C LEU A 118 16.07 13.65 3.52
N ALA A 119 15.09 12.78 3.35
CA ALA A 119 13.79 12.89 4.02
C ALA A 119 13.31 11.52 4.45
N GLY A 120 12.65 11.47 5.59
CA GLY A 120 12.01 10.28 6.10
C GLY A 120 10.68 10.61 6.75
N ARG A 121 9.76 9.66 6.71
CA ARG A 121 8.43 9.75 7.31
C ARG A 121 8.05 8.41 7.92
N LEU A 122 7.51 8.45 9.11
CA LEU A 122 6.84 7.35 9.78
C LEU A 122 5.37 7.72 9.91
N THR A 123 4.49 6.85 9.45
CA THR A 123 3.05 6.93 9.70
C THR A 123 2.62 5.68 10.46
N ASP A 124 1.87 5.85 11.53
CA ASP A 124 1.30 4.76 12.33
C ASP A 124 -0.15 5.13 12.68
N GLN A 125 -1.07 4.17 12.56
CA GLN A 125 -2.50 4.37 12.78
C GLN A 125 -3.11 3.06 13.27
N LEU A 126 -3.97 3.11 14.28
CA LEU A 126 -4.61 1.93 14.84
C LEU A 126 -5.73 1.38 13.95
N ASP A 127 -6.38 2.25 13.19
CA ASP A 127 -7.48 1.93 12.28
C ASP A 127 -7.40 2.93 11.11
N ASP A 128 -7.04 2.46 9.94
CA ASP A 128 -6.85 3.31 8.76
C ASP A 128 -8.14 3.49 7.93
N ASP A 129 -9.18 2.70 8.24
CA ASP A 129 -10.50 2.79 7.60
C ASP A 129 -11.63 2.82 8.65
N PRO A 130 -11.67 3.87 9.52
CA PRO A 130 -12.60 3.95 10.62
C PRO A 130 -14.05 3.98 10.14
N PRO A 131 -14.89 3.04 10.60
CA PRO A 131 -16.27 2.96 10.17
C PRO A 131 -17.11 4.11 10.74
N ALA A 132 -18.10 4.55 9.97
CA ALA A 132 -19.05 5.58 10.39
C ALA A 132 -20.04 5.10 11.47
N THR A 133 -20.06 3.82 11.79
CA THR A 133 -20.96 3.18 12.76
C THR A 133 -20.15 2.43 13.81
N PRO A 134 -20.66 2.29 15.05
CA PRO A 134 -19.98 1.51 16.07
C PRO A 134 -19.68 0.09 15.63
N ILE A 135 -18.56 -0.43 16.07
CA ILE A 135 -18.12 -1.80 15.79
C ILE A 135 -18.54 -2.69 16.95
N PHE A 136 -19.06 -3.85 16.60
CA PHE A 136 -19.44 -4.89 17.55
C PHE A 136 -18.44 -6.04 17.47
N ARG A 137 -17.84 -6.39 18.60
CA ARG A 137 -16.94 -7.53 18.75
C ARG A 137 -17.46 -8.46 19.84
N VAL A 138 -17.46 -9.76 19.61
CA VAL A 138 -17.80 -10.73 20.65
C VAL A 138 -16.79 -10.65 21.80
N LYS A 139 -17.28 -10.66 23.03
CA LYS A 139 -16.44 -10.66 24.23
C LYS A 139 -15.52 -11.88 24.26
N ASP A 140 -14.32 -11.72 24.77
CA ASP A 140 -13.29 -12.78 24.75
C ASP A 140 -13.74 -14.07 25.45
N GLU A 141 -14.49 -13.95 26.57
CA GLU A 141 -15.05 -15.09 27.28
C GLU A 141 -16.13 -15.83 26.48
N VAL A 142 -17.00 -15.08 25.76
CA VAL A 142 -18.04 -15.67 24.91
C VAL A 142 -17.40 -16.33 23.69
N LEU A 143 -16.40 -15.71 23.09
CA LEU A 143 -15.66 -16.29 21.97
C LEU A 143 -14.98 -17.61 22.37
N ALA A 144 -14.38 -17.67 23.56
CA ALA A 144 -13.78 -18.90 24.08
C ALA A 144 -14.82 -20.01 24.28
N GLU A 145 -16.03 -19.66 24.76
CA GLU A 145 -17.13 -20.61 24.91
C GLU A 145 -17.63 -21.13 23.55
N LEU A 146 -17.81 -20.22 22.57
CA LEU A 146 -18.20 -20.59 21.21
C LEU A 146 -17.17 -21.51 20.53
N GLN A 147 -15.87 -21.25 20.75
CA GLN A 147 -14.80 -22.11 20.24
C GLN A 147 -14.80 -23.51 20.88
N ALA A 148 -15.13 -23.59 22.18
CA ALA A 148 -15.22 -24.87 22.88
C ALA A 148 -16.49 -25.66 22.51
N ASN A 149 -17.60 -24.95 22.27
CA ASN A 149 -18.94 -25.53 22.01
C ASN A 149 -19.59 -24.85 20.80
N PRO A 150 -19.08 -25.04 19.57
CA PRO A 150 -19.56 -24.33 18.38
C PRO A 150 -20.99 -24.72 17.95
N VAL A 151 -21.45 -25.86 18.44
CA VAL A 151 -22.79 -26.42 18.08
C VAL A 151 -23.61 -26.68 19.32
N ILE A 152 -24.85 -26.23 19.30
CA ILE A 152 -25.86 -26.51 20.34
C ILE A 152 -26.95 -27.41 19.79
N GLN A 153 -27.58 -28.18 20.69
CA GLN A 153 -28.70 -29.07 20.36
C GLN A 153 -30.01 -28.42 20.79
N VAL A 154 -30.88 -28.10 19.85
CA VAL A 154 -32.20 -27.53 20.11
C VAL A 154 -33.28 -28.35 19.40
N GLY A 155 -34.17 -28.97 20.18
CA GLY A 155 -35.29 -29.73 19.62
C GLY A 155 -34.88 -30.92 18.74
N GLY A 156 -33.67 -31.47 18.96
CA GLY A 156 -33.14 -32.57 18.17
C GLY A 156 -32.36 -32.12 16.91
N ASN A 157 -32.22 -30.83 16.68
CA ASN A 157 -31.41 -30.26 15.60
C ASN A 157 -30.11 -29.70 16.14
N SER A 158 -29.03 -29.87 15.37
CA SER A 158 -27.75 -29.22 15.63
C SER A 158 -27.74 -27.82 14.99
N LEU A 159 -27.53 -26.80 15.81
CA LEU A 159 -27.52 -25.42 15.38
C LEU A 159 -26.16 -24.78 15.72
N VAL A 160 -25.75 -23.77 14.95
CA VAL A 160 -24.53 -23.01 15.23
C VAL A 160 -24.74 -22.11 16.44
N ALA A 161 -23.89 -22.25 17.47
CA ALA A 161 -24.04 -21.51 18.71
C ALA A 161 -23.95 -20.00 18.49
N ALA A 162 -23.10 -19.55 17.55
CA ALA A 162 -22.91 -18.13 17.21
C ALA A 162 -24.19 -17.46 16.64
N ASP A 163 -25.16 -18.21 16.14
CA ASP A 163 -26.42 -17.65 15.65
C ASP A 163 -27.34 -17.14 16.78
N PHE A 164 -27.00 -17.44 18.03
CA PHE A 164 -27.78 -17.06 19.22
C PHE A 164 -27.15 -15.94 20.04
N LEU A 165 -26.10 -15.29 19.51
CA LEU A 165 -25.49 -14.13 20.15
C LEU A 165 -26.51 -12.99 20.31
N THR A 166 -26.40 -12.30 21.44
CA THR A 166 -27.22 -11.16 21.82
C THR A 166 -26.37 -9.92 22.04
N ASN A 167 -26.98 -8.78 22.27
CA ASN A 167 -26.28 -7.54 22.62
C ASN A 167 -25.49 -7.63 23.94
N GLU A 168 -25.79 -8.61 24.79
CA GLU A 168 -25.05 -8.83 26.04
C GLU A 168 -23.73 -9.54 25.84
N ASP A 169 -23.57 -10.21 24.69
CA ASP A 169 -22.42 -11.03 24.34
C ASP A 169 -21.33 -10.25 23.59
N VAL A 170 -21.58 -8.99 23.27
CA VAL A 170 -20.70 -8.16 22.45
C VAL A 170 -20.23 -6.91 23.19
N ASP A 171 -19.04 -6.45 22.85
CA ASP A 171 -18.52 -5.12 23.17
C ASP A 171 -18.76 -4.17 22.00
N ILE A 172 -18.98 -2.91 22.33
CA ILE A 172 -19.09 -1.82 21.35
C ILE A 172 -17.78 -1.04 21.39
N LEU A 173 -17.13 -0.94 20.23
CA LEU A 173 -15.82 -0.31 20.09
C LEU A 173 -15.91 0.94 19.21
N ASP A 174 -15.09 1.93 19.53
CA ASP A 174 -14.98 3.19 18.79
C ASP A 174 -14.01 3.11 17.61
N PHE A 175 -13.19 2.05 17.54
CA PHE A 175 -12.27 1.75 16.43
C PHE A 175 -12.24 0.24 16.21
N GLN A 176 -11.82 -0.18 15.02
CA GLN A 176 -11.68 -1.60 14.68
C GLN A 176 -10.30 -2.11 15.11
N PRO A 177 -10.23 -3.04 16.08
CA PRO A 177 -8.95 -3.61 16.48
C PRO A 177 -8.37 -4.53 15.41
N ASN A 178 -7.04 -4.62 15.38
CA ASN A 178 -6.29 -5.41 14.38
C ASN A 178 -6.51 -4.92 12.94
N GLU A 179 -6.55 -3.60 12.76
CA GLU A 179 -6.48 -2.90 11.48
C GLU A 179 -5.39 -1.82 11.50
N GLN A 180 -4.28 -2.16 12.13
CA GLN A 180 -3.16 -1.24 12.24
C GLN A 180 -2.45 -1.06 10.89
N TYR A 181 -2.21 0.19 10.57
CA TYR A 181 -1.38 0.60 9.44
C TYR A 181 -0.09 1.24 9.94
N THR A 182 1.04 0.75 9.46
CA THR A 182 2.35 1.32 9.74
C THR A 182 3.15 1.44 8.46
N ARG A 183 3.76 2.61 8.23
CA ARG A 183 4.55 2.85 7.04
C ARG A 183 5.78 3.70 7.35
N TYR A 184 6.91 3.28 6.81
CA TYR A 184 8.18 3.99 6.82
C TYR A 184 8.55 4.40 5.40
N ASP A 185 8.78 5.68 5.17
CA ASP A 185 9.28 6.21 3.91
C ASP A 185 10.67 6.82 4.10
N LEU A 186 11.57 6.56 3.15
CA LEU A 186 12.90 7.16 3.12
C LEU A 186 13.22 7.58 1.68
N THR A 187 13.66 8.83 1.53
CA THR A 187 14.07 9.39 0.23
C THR A 187 15.42 10.07 0.38
N GLY A 188 16.34 9.74 -0.51
CA GLY A 188 17.64 10.40 -0.62
C GLY A 188 17.90 10.87 -2.04
N LYS A 189 18.42 12.10 -2.20
CA LYS A 189 18.80 12.69 -3.49
C LYS A 189 20.14 13.35 -3.42
N LEU A 190 20.97 13.09 -4.41
CA LEU A 190 22.26 13.75 -4.61
C LEU A 190 22.26 14.42 -6.00
N ASP A 191 22.58 15.69 -6.03
CA ASP A 191 22.76 16.44 -7.27
C ASP A 191 24.20 16.93 -7.35
N ALA A 192 24.89 16.59 -8.44
CA ALA A 192 26.23 17.05 -8.74
C ALA A 192 26.25 17.85 -10.04
N ARG A 193 26.64 19.13 -9.96
CA ARG A 193 26.91 19.99 -11.10
C ARG A 193 28.41 19.98 -11.37
N LEU A 194 28.87 19.09 -12.25
CA LEU A 194 30.29 18.95 -12.55
C LEU A 194 30.84 20.11 -13.38
N SER A 195 29.99 20.71 -14.21
CA SER A 195 30.26 21.92 -14.99
C SER A 195 28.94 22.61 -15.35
N ASP A 196 28.99 23.75 -16.00
CA ASP A 196 27.78 24.44 -16.52
C ASP A 196 27.06 23.59 -17.59
N ALA A 197 27.75 22.62 -18.14
CA ALA A 197 27.21 21.72 -19.17
C ALA A 197 26.79 20.34 -18.64
N ILE A 198 27.29 19.89 -17.50
CA ILE A 198 27.12 18.51 -17.02
C ILE A 198 26.47 18.49 -15.64
N ASP A 199 25.31 17.87 -15.55
CA ASP A 199 24.61 17.59 -14.31
C ASP A 199 24.42 16.08 -14.11
N ILE A 200 24.60 15.60 -12.89
CA ILE A 200 24.30 14.23 -12.45
C ILE A 200 23.33 14.29 -11.28
N THR A 201 22.26 13.51 -11.36
CA THR A 201 21.33 13.31 -10.26
C THR A 201 21.25 11.83 -9.91
N ILE A 202 21.31 11.51 -8.63
CA ILE A 202 21.07 10.19 -8.08
C ILE A 202 19.93 10.32 -7.07
N THR A 203 18.87 9.53 -7.24
CA THR A 203 17.76 9.46 -6.30
C THR A 203 17.58 8.01 -5.85
N ALA A 204 17.39 7.82 -4.55
CA ALA A 204 17.03 6.54 -3.96
C ALA A 204 15.80 6.73 -3.07
N GLN A 205 14.87 5.82 -3.17
CA GLN A 205 13.64 5.82 -2.38
C GLN A 205 13.39 4.40 -1.88
N ALA A 206 12.89 4.30 -0.67
CA ALA A 206 12.42 3.05 -0.09
C ALA A 206 11.20 3.31 0.76
N TYR A 207 10.24 2.41 0.76
CA TYR A 207 9.24 2.33 1.79
C TYR A 207 9.03 0.89 2.25
N ASP A 208 8.60 0.75 3.48
CA ASP A 208 8.18 -0.48 4.14
C ASP A 208 6.83 -0.20 4.78
N GLN A 209 5.81 -0.97 4.42
CA GLN A 209 4.43 -0.81 4.85
C GLN A 209 3.89 -2.13 5.36
N ALA A 210 3.27 -2.09 6.52
CA ALA A 210 2.47 -3.19 7.06
C ALA A 210 1.04 -2.68 7.23
N ASN A 211 0.10 -3.33 6.58
CA ASN A 211 -1.33 -3.03 6.67
C ASN A 211 -2.08 -4.29 7.11
N GLN A 212 -2.66 -4.23 8.31
CA GLN A 212 -3.52 -5.27 8.84
C GLN A 212 -4.96 -4.93 8.46
N PHE A 213 -5.72 -5.87 7.92
CA PHE A 213 -7.04 -5.58 7.35
C PHE A 213 -8.05 -6.70 7.59
N THR A 214 -9.33 -6.37 7.52
CA THR A 214 -10.43 -7.33 7.60
C THR A 214 -10.73 -7.93 6.22
N PRO A 215 -10.59 -9.27 6.04
CA PRO A 215 -10.93 -9.93 4.79
C PRO A 215 -12.40 -9.83 4.44
N GLY A 216 -12.70 -9.66 3.15
CA GLY A 216 -14.06 -9.72 2.62
C GLY A 216 -14.97 -8.57 3.04
N GLU A 217 -14.40 -7.39 3.21
CA GLU A 217 -15.15 -6.18 3.50
C GLU A 217 -16.28 -5.94 2.49
N GLY A 218 -17.46 -5.55 3.02
CA GLY A 218 -18.66 -5.41 2.19
C GLY A 218 -19.38 -6.71 1.81
N SER A 219 -18.89 -7.88 2.21
CA SER A 219 -19.57 -9.18 2.02
C SER A 219 -20.21 -9.68 3.33
N GLN A 220 -21.13 -10.63 3.25
CA GLN A 220 -21.68 -11.29 4.45
C GLN A 220 -20.56 -11.99 5.26
N THR A 221 -19.54 -12.50 4.59
CA THR A 221 -18.38 -13.13 5.21
C THR A 221 -17.60 -12.11 6.05
N GLY A 222 -17.42 -10.88 5.55
CA GLY A 222 -16.74 -9.81 6.27
C GLY A 222 -17.46 -9.42 7.56
N THR A 223 -18.79 -9.39 7.57
CA THR A 223 -19.59 -9.10 8.78
C THR A 223 -19.36 -10.14 9.87
N ASN A 224 -19.40 -11.42 9.53
CA ASN A 224 -19.13 -12.50 10.49
C ASN A 224 -17.68 -12.48 10.96
N TRP A 225 -16.74 -12.13 10.07
CA TRP A 225 -15.34 -12.01 10.41
C TRP A 225 -15.11 -10.91 11.46
N ARG A 226 -15.68 -9.72 11.25
CA ARG A 226 -15.59 -8.59 12.20
C ARG A 226 -16.09 -8.96 13.58
N LEU A 227 -17.20 -9.71 13.66
CA LEU A 227 -17.81 -10.07 14.93
C LEU A 227 -16.98 -11.12 15.70
N LEU A 228 -16.40 -12.11 15.01
CA LEU A 228 -15.89 -13.33 15.64
C LEU A 228 -14.39 -13.56 15.44
N ASN A 229 -13.73 -12.89 14.49
CA ASN A 229 -12.40 -13.31 14.02
C ASN A 229 -11.38 -12.18 13.82
N LEU A 230 -11.62 -10.99 14.35
CA LEU A 230 -10.69 -9.83 14.20
C LEU A 230 -9.26 -10.14 14.67
N GLN A 231 -9.11 -11.00 15.69
CA GLN A 231 -7.79 -11.40 16.21
C GLN A 231 -6.93 -12.16 15.19
N ASN A 232 -7.51 -12.61 14.09
CA ASN A 232 -6.82 -13.30 13.00
C ASN A 232 -6.78 -12.47 11.71
N ASN A 233 -6.94 -11.15 11.80
CA ASN A 233 -6.80 -10.27 10.66
C ASN A 233 -5.42 -10.46 10.02
N PRO A 234 -5.35 -10.71 8.71
CA PRO A 234 -4.08 -10.85 8.00
C PRO A 234 -3.37 -9.50 7.88
N THR A 235 -2.06 -9.57 7.68
CA THR A 235 -1.22 -8.41 7.41
C THR A 235 -0.68 -8.49 5.99
N SER A 236 -0.86 -7.41 5.24
CA SER A 236 -0.19 -7.18 3.96
C SER A 236 1.08 -6.39 4.21
N ASN A 237 2.23 -7.01 3.97
CA ASN A 237 3.52 -6.35 4.03
C ASN A 237 3.94 -5.96 2.62
N GLU A 238 4.30 -4.71 2.42
CA GLU A 238 4.75 -4.22 1.13
C GLU A 238 6.06 -3.44 1.28
N GLN A 239 7.07 -3.80 0.48
CA GLN A 239 8.35 -3.12 0.44
C GLN A 239 8.64 -2.68 -0.99
N ASN A 240 9.03 -1.43 -1.15
CA ASN A 240 9.41 -0.90 -2.45
C ASN A 240 10.77 -0.22 -2.35
N TYR A 241 11.62 -0.52 -3.32
CA TYR A 241 12.94 0.07 -3.47
C TYR A 241 13.07 0.65 -4.88
N ARG A 242 13.38 1.94 -4.97
CA ARG A 242 13.59 2.64 -6.24
C ARG A 242 14.95 3.30 -6.26
N GLY A 243 15.62 3.20 -7.38
CA GLY A 243 16.85 3.90 -7.67
C GLY A 243 16.77 4.59 -9.03
N ASN A 244 17.21 5.82 -9.12
CA ASN A 244 17.26 6.59 -10.35
C ASN A 244 18.63 7.27 -10.49
N PHE A 245 19.25 7.07 -11.63
CA PHE A 245 20.46 7.77 -12.06
C PHE A 245 20.14 8.57 -13.30
N ARG A 246 20.43 9.86 -13.32
CA ARG A 246 20.26 10.75 -14.46
C ARG A 246 21.55 11.51 -14.73
N PHE A 247 22.05 11.38 -15.95
CA PHE A 247 23.15 12.17 -16.48
C PHE A 247 22.62 13.07 -17.58
N ARG A 248 22.84 14.36 -17.49
CA ARG A 248 22.47 15.35 -18.50
C ARG A 248 23.68 16.12 -18.96
N HIS A 249 23.86 16.23 -20.27
CA HIS A 249 24.90 17.02 -20.91
C HIS A 249 24.29 17.99 -21.92
N ARG A 250 24.60 19.27 -21.74
CA ARG A 250 24.22 20.36 -22.66
C ARG A 250 25.41 20.62 -23.58
N LEU A 251 25.18 20.46 -24.89
CA LEU A 251 26.15 20.71 -25.96
C LEU A 251 25.94 22.13 -26.46
N GLY A 252 26.99 22.98 -26.48
CA GLY A 252 26.91 24.30 -27.03
C GLY A 252 26.59 25.40 -26.01
N GLY A 253 27.58 25.79 -25.23
CA GLY A 253 27.65 27.14 -24.67
C GLY A 253 27.92 28.15 -25.81
N ALA A 254 27.29 29.32 -25.72
CA ALA A 254 27.56 30.41 -26.67
C ALA A 254 29.05 30.70 -26.64
N VAL A 255 29.75 30.33 -27.72
CA VAL A 255 31.11 30.84 -27.96
C VAL A 255 30.93 32.27 -28.44
N SER A 256 31.03 33.24 -27.54
CA SER A 256 31.25 34.63 -27.87
C SER A 256 32.71 34.74 -28.30
N GLY A 257 33.00 34.40 -29.55
CA GLY A 257 34.31 34.58 -30.17
C GLY A 257 34.11 35.05 -31.61
N GLU A 258 34.77 36.17 -31.93
CA GLU A 258 34.75 36.84 -33.23
C GLU A 258 35.42 36.04 -34.37
N ASP A 259 35.81 34.78 -34.13
CA ASP A 259 36.37 33.90 -35.17
C ASP A 259 35.37 32.85 -35.59
N GLY A 260 34.91 32.91 -36.81
CA GLY A 260 33.85 32.22 -37.53
C GLY A 260 33.87 30.68 -37.61
N GLY A 261 34.09 30.00 -36.50
CA GLY A 261 33.99 28.55 -36.35
C GLY A 261 32.85 28.13 -35.43
N GLY A 262 31.64 28.68 -35.67
CA GLY A 262 30.45 28.32 -34.88
C GLY A 262 30.08 26.86 -35.08
N SER A 263 29.95 26.11 -34.00
CA SER A 263 29.36 24.76 -34.04
C SER A 263 27.98 24.84 -34.71
N LEU A 264 27.73 23.99 -35.69
CA LEU A 264 26.43 23.86 -36.38
C LEU A 264 25.29 23.45 -35.43
N ILE A 265 25.63 22.95 -34.23
CA ILE A 265 24.66 22.51 -33.21
C ILE A 265 24.71 23.51 -32.07
N GLN A 266 23.67 24.33 -31.97
CA GLN A 266 23.45 25.27 -30.86
C GLN A 266 22.33 24.76 -29.99
N ASN A 267 22.50 24.82 -28.65
CA ASN A 267 21.47 24.45 -27.66
C ASN A 267 21.00 22.99 -27.69
N ALA A 268 21.82 22.06 -28.15
CA ALA A 268 21.54 20.64 -28.04
C ALA A 268 21.83 20.13 -26.63
N SER A 269 21.01 19.20 -26.17
CA SER A 269 21.27 18.48 -24.91
C SER A 269 20.85 17.02 -25.08
N TYR A 270 21.51 16.16 -24.34
CA TYR A 270 21.09 14.77 -24.19
C TYR A 270 21.05 14.38 -22.73
N THR A 271 20.11 13.48 -22.40
CA THR A 271 19.96 12.91 -21.08
C THR A 271 20.01 11.41 -21.17
N LEU A 272 20.85 10.80 -20.35
CA LEU A 272 20.86 9.38 -20.11
C LEU A 272 20.24 9.13 -18.74
N GLN A 273 19.26 8.25 -18.69
CA GLN A 273 18.57 7.96 -17.46
C GLN A 273 18.43 6.45 -17.28
N PHE A 274 18.69 6.00 -16.06
CA PHE A 274 18.56 4.62 -15.65
C PHE A 274 17.73 4.56 -14.39
N GLY A 275 16.66 3.76 -14.40
CA GLY A 275 15.78 3.51 -13.27
C GLY A 275 15.75 2.04 -12.90
N TYR A 276 15.69 1.77 -11.63
CA TYR A 276 15.44 0.46 -11.05
C TYR A 276 14.34 0.54 -10.04
N GLU A 277 13.39 -0.38 -10.10
CA GLU A 277 12.33 -0.53 -9.11
C GLU A 277 12.15 -2.00 -8.75
N LYS A 278 11.99 -2.27 -7.46
CA LYS A 278 11.66 -3.60 -6.95
C LYS A 278 10.55 -3.45 -5.93
N ASN A 279 9.44 -4.10 -6.18
CA ASN A 279 8.33 -4.25 -5.24
C ASN A 279 8.29 -5.68 -4.72
N LEU A 280 8.13 -5.81 -3.40
CA LEU A 280 7.94 -7.07 -2.70
C LEU A 280 6.64 -6.94 -1.92
N GLN A 281 5.76 -7.89 -2.11
CA GLN A 281 4.50 -7.96 -1.36
C GLN A 281 4.36 -9.36 -0.78
N ASP A 282 4.01 -9.39 0.48
CA ASP A 282 3.75 -10.61 1.23
C ASP A 282 2.44 -10.44 2.01
N LEU A 283 1.65 -11.51 2.03
CA LEU A 283 0.40 -11.57 2.76
C LEU A 283 0.49 -12.70 3.76
N GLU A 284 0.44 -12.36 5.02
CA GLU A 284 0.55 -13.36 6.08
C GLU A 284 -0.52 -13.21 7.16
N ASP A 285 -0.90 -14.35 7.70
CA ASP A 285 -1.72 -14.45 8.89
C ASP A 285 -0.80 -14.50 10.12
N PRO A 286 -1.01 -13.67 11.15
CA PRO A 286 -0.14 -13.65 12.33
C PRO A 286 -0.06 -14.99 13.07
N ARG A 287 -1.05 -15.88 12.87
CA ARG A 287 -1.12 -17.20 13.51
C ARG A 287 -0.47 -18.31 12.69
N HIS A 288 -0.61 -18.25 11.37
CA HIS A 288 -0.19 -19.31 10.45
C HIS A 288 1.01 -18.94 9.60
N GLY A 289 1.40 -17.64 9.55
CA GLY A 289 2.48 -17.15 8.72
C GLY A 289 2.23 -17.47 7.25
N ASP A 290 3.24 -17.98 6.58
CA ASP A 290 3.20 -18.40 5.18
C ASP A 290 2.72 -19.86 4.98
N ASN A 291 2.20 -20.50 6.02
CA ASN A 291 1.71 -21.88 5.94
C ASN A 291 0.34 -21.96 5.25
N LEU A 292 0.36 -21.95 3.92
CA LEU A 292 -0.82 -21.89 3.05
C LEU A 292 -1.87 -22.97 3.34
N PHE A 293 -1.46 -24.15 3.79
CA PHE A 293 -2.39 -25.25 4.08
C PHE A 293 -3.18 -25.05 5.37
N ASN A 294 -2.78 -24.10 6.21
CA ASN A 294 -3.51 -23.76 7.41
C ASN A 294 -4.52 -22.62 7.18
N TYR A 295 -4.38 -21.87 6.08
CA TYR A 295 -5.32 -20.79 5.77
C TYR A 295 -6.70 -21.37 5.45
N GLY A 296 -7.72 -20.82 6.11
CA GLY A 296 -9.10 -21.25 5.94
C GLY A 296 -9.42 -22.64 6.48
N TYR A 297 -8.48 -23.30 7.16
CA TYR A 297 -8.77 -24.55 7.84
C TYR A 297 -9.58 -24.28 9.12
N ILE A 298 -10.85 -24.65 9.09
CA ILE A 298 -11.78 -24.45 10.22
C ILE A 298 -12.01 -25.75 11.00
N GLY A 299 -11.47 -26.87 10.54
CA GLY A 299 -11.59 -28.18 11.16
C GLY A 299 -11.80 -29.29 10.16
N GLN A 300 -11.78 -30.49 10.66
CA GLN A 300 -12.16 -31.68 9.90
C GLN A 300 -13.60 -32.01 10.25
N PHE A 301 -14.45 -32.08 9.24
CA PHE A 301 -15.84 -32.46 9.39
C PHE A 301 -16.00 -33.88 8.90
N GLU A 302 -16.46 -34.76 9.77
CA GLU A 302 -16.87 -36.11 9.40
C GLU A 302 -18.39 -36.09 9.24
N GLN A 303 -18.85 -36.52 8.09
CA GLN A 303 -20.26 -36.66 7.79
C GLN A 303 -20.62 -38.14 7.89
N GLU A 304 -21.53 -38.49 8.77
CA GLU A 304 -22.09 -39.85 8.86
C GLU A 304 -23.36 -39.90 8.01
N TRP A 305 -23.35 -40.80 7.05
CA TRP A 305 -24.51 -41.08 6.20
C TRP A 305 -25.15 -42.38 6.61
N ARG A 306 -26.42 -42.34 7.01
CA ARG A 306 -27.17 -43.52 7.34
C ARG A 306 -28.14 -43.85 6.25
N PRO A 307 -28.19 -45.12 5.77
CA PRO A 307 -29.16 -45.54 4.76
C PRO A 307 -30.58 -45.48 5.32
N THR A 308 -31.49 -44.96 4.53
CA THR A 308 -32.92 -44.98 4.80
C THR A 308 -33.57 -46.13 4.02
N TRP A 309 -34.55 -46.75 4.63
CA TRP A 309 -35.20 -47.92 4.11
C TRP A 309 -36.71 -47.71 4.08
N ASP A 310 -37.32 -48.06 2.96
CA ASP A 310 -38.79 -48.18 2.88
C ASP A 310 -39.19 -49.62 3.00
N ILE A 311 -40.25 -49.88 3.77
CA ILE A 311 -40.75 -51.22 4.01
C ILE A 311 -41.93 -51.43 3.10
N GLN A 312 -41.79 -52.37 2.16
CA GLN A 312 -42.82 -52.66 1.20
C GLN A 312 -43.29 -54.11 1.32
N PRO A 313 -44.61 -54.39 1.11
CA PRO A 313 -45.13 -55.77 1.02
C PRO A 313 -44.55 -56.51 -0.18
N ASP A 314 -44.16 -57.75 0.02
CA ASP A 314 -43.73 -58.65 -1.04
C ASP A 314 -44.53 -59.98 -0.94
N ASP A 315 -45.04 -60.39 -2.04
CA ASP A 315 -45.93 -61.56 -2.08
C ASP A 315 -45.23 -62.88 -1.70
N SER A 316 -43.93 -62.96 -1.81
CA SER A 316 -43.13 -64.15 -1.55
C SER A 316 -42.45 -64.12 -0.18
N LEU A 317 -42.01 -62.93 0.29
CA LEU A 317 -41.22 -62.78 1.51
C LEU A 317 -41.98 -62.06 2.64
N GLY A 318 -43.20 -61.64 2.39
CA GLY A 318 -44.08 -60.97 3.34
C GLY A 318 -43.79 -59.46 3.38
N VAL A 319 -42.59 -59.08 3.79
CA VAL A 319 -42.16 -57.64 3.86
C VAL A 319 -40.68 -57.55 3.50
N VAL A 320 -40.35 -56.66 2.63
CA VAL A 320 -38.93 -56.31 2.25
C VAL A 320 -38.62 -54.93 2.55
N ALA A 321 -37.37 -54.68 3.01
CA ALA A 321 -36.81 -53.34 3.20
C ALA A 321 -36.03 -52.97 1.94
N ILE A 322 -36.47 -51.90 1.28
CA ILE A 322 -35.83 -51.39 0.09
C ILE A 322 -35.04 -50.14 0.49
N HIS A 323 -33.76 -50.12 0.21
CA HIS A 323 -32.93 -48.92 0.39
C HIS A 323 -33.43 -47.79 -0.52
N THR A 324 -33.76 -46.65 0.04
CA THR A 324 -34.35 -45.54 -0.72
C THR A 324 -33.38 -44.38 -0.87
N ASP A 325 -32.58 -44.04 0.17
CA ASP A 325 -31.71 -42.90 0.17
C ASP A 325 -30.70 -42.98 1.34
N TYR A 326 -29.86 -41.96 1.48
CA TYR A 326 -29.02 -41.79 2.63
C TYR A 326 -29.42 -40.49 3.36
N LEU A 327 -29.55 -40.55 4.67
CA LEU A 327 -29.74 -39.41 5.53
C LEU A 327 -28.41 -39.01 6.16
N GLN A 328 -28.07 -37.78 6.04
CA GLN A 328 -26.93 -37.18 6.77
C GLN A 328 -27.32 -37.01 8.25
N VAL A 329 -26.47 -37.49 9.15
CA VAL A 329 -26.70 -37.46 10.62
C VAL A 329 -25.72 -36.53 11.29
#